data_5e8d3e530b9f118d1d7831b317c8541f
#
_entry.id   5e8d3e530b9f118d1d7831b317c8541f
#
_cell.length_a   1.000
_cell.length_b   1.000
_cell.length_c   1.000
_cell.angle_alpha   90.00
_cell.angle_beta   90.00
_cell.angle_gamma   90.00
#
_symmetry.space_group_name_H-M   'P 1'
#
loop_
_entity.id
_entity.type
_entity.pdbx_description
1 polymer ?
#
loop_
_entity_poly.entity_id
_entity_poly.type
_entity_poly.pdbx_seq_one_letter_code
_entity_poly.pdbx_strand_id
1 'polypeptide(L)'
;MNDLGKKKREWIFLIFCIGVTALAVLRFDSLLALLGKGFLMLKPFLIGVAMAFVINLPLKVIEKKLLTSLPAKLEKSKRTISIILSLLFFAAVIAFVVMTVIPQMGRTITSLGQKIPVFFQNLLQQAEILLADNPQAVEYIESLEYASINWQGILNKTAEFLKNGVSSLLASTVTVAGSVLGALVNGVIAFIFSIYILTQKEKLKDQLKRILTAYMKEKPRERVIYVGRLLYHNFSKFLTGQCIEAVILGSLFIVVMTVCGMPYAFMVGVLIGFTALIPIVGAFIGCFVGAFMILVEDPVKALIFLIIFLVIQQIEGNLIYPKVVGNSVGLPSLWVLLAVTLGSSMFGVVGMLVFIPLFSTGYTLLKEDVNKKINEGGGKK
;
A
#
# COMPACT_ATOMS: atom_id res chain seq x y z
N MET A 1 65.63 -7.47 -16.56
CA MET A 1 65.11 -6.20 -16.00
C MET A 1 63.57 -6.05 -15.97
N ASN A 2 62.77 -6.93 -16.61
CA ASN A 2 61.30 -6.83 -16.64
C ASN A 2 60.54 -7.38 -15.40
N ASP A 3 61.20 -8.26 -14.62
CA ASP A 3 60.52 -8.95 -13.49
C ASP A 3 60.40 -8.09 -12.22
N LEU A 4 61.37 -7.20 -12.00
CA LEU A 4 61.33 -6.24 -10.87
C LEU A 4 60.22 -5.21 -11.01
N GLY A 5 59.89 -4.80 -12.22
CA GLY A 5 58.77 -3.86 -12.50
C GLY A 5 57.40 -4.50 -12.30
N LYS A 6 57.27 -5.77 -12.61
CA LYS A 6 56.02 -6.54 -12.45
C LYS A 6 55.70 -6.79 -10.96
N LYS A 7 56.71 -7.23 -10.18
CA LYS A 7 56.60 -7.39 -8.73
C LYS A 7 56.25 -6.08 -8.03
N LYS A 8 56.86 -4.95 -8.41
CA LYS A 8 56.58 -3.62 -7.83
C LYS A 8 55.15 -3.20 -8.07
N ARG A 9 54.59 -3.50 -9.25
CA ARG A 9 53.21 -3.19 -9.61
C ARG A 9 52.19 -4.04 -8.87
N GLU A 10 52.53 -5.33 -8.62
CA GLU A 10 51.71 -6.24 -7.80
C GLU A 10 51.67 -5.81 -6.35
N TRP A 11 52.80 -5.39 -5.76
CA TRP A 11 52.85 -4.85 -4.40
C TRP A 11 52.09 -3.56 -4.24
N ILE A 12 52.16 -2.63 -5.21
CA ILE A 12 51.38 -1.38 -5.21
C ILE A 12 49.91 -1.70 -5.29
N PHE A 13 49.49 -2.66 -6.11
CA PHE A 13 48.10 -3.07 -6.22
C PHE A 13 47.62 -3.74 -4.91
N LEU A 14 48.43 -4.56 -4.27
CA LEU A 14 48.14 -5.21 -2.98
C LEU A 14 47.99 -4.14 -1.85
N ILE A 15 48.89 -3.20 -1.77
CA ILE A 15 48.83 -2.09 -0.77
C ILE A 15 47.58 -1.23 -1.04
N PHE A 16 47.25 -0.97 -2.30
CA PHE A 16 46.05 -0.24 -2.68
C PHE A 16 44.76 -1.02 -2.28
N CYS A 17 44.70 -2.31 -2.55
CA CYS A 17 43.60 -3.16 -2.13
C CYS A 17 43.41 -3.23 -0.60
N ILE A 18 44.55 -3.36 0.14
CA ILE A 18 44.53 -3.34 1.61
C ILE A 18 44.07 -1.97 2.13
N GLY A 19 44.55 -0.88 1.55
CA GLY A 19 44.13 0.49 1.91
C GLY A 19 42.66 0.74 1.64
N VAL A 20 42.13 0.30 0.50
CA VAL A 20 40.68 0.40 0.17
C VAL A 20 39.85 -0.46 1.09
N THR A 21 40.27 -1.70 1.41
CA THR A 21 39.54 -2.56 2.36
C THR A 21 39.58 -2.01 3.77
N ALA A 22 40.71 -1.49 4.22
CA ALA A 22 40.83 -0.85 5.53
C ALA A 22 39.92 0.42 5.63
N LEU A 23 39.93 1.28 4.60
CA LEU A 23 39.03 2.43 4.51
C LEU A 23 37.56 2.03 4.46
N ALA A 24 37.21 0.96 3.74
CA ALA A 24 35.86 0.44 3.67
C ALA A 24 35.38 -0.11 5.03
N VAL A 25 36.25 -0.79 5.77
CA VAL A 25 35.94 -1.29 7.12
C VAL A 25 35.85 -0.14 8.14
N LEU A 26 36.79 0.82 8.12
CA LEU A 26 36.80 1.96 9.04
C LEU A 26 35.64 2.94 8.81
N ARG A 27 35.13 3.03 7.60
CA ARG A 27 34.00 3.90 7.21
C ARG A 27 32.75 3.14 6.79
N PHE A 28 32.60 1.89 7.25
CA PHE A 28 31.48 1.04 6.87
C PHE A 28 30.13 1.69 7.16
N ASP A 29 29.97 2.33 8.31
CA ASP A 29 28.75 3.07 8.68
C ASP A 29 28.48 4.24 7.73
N SER A 30 29.53 4.96 7.32
CA SER A 30 29.40 6.07 6.37
C SER A 30 29.02 5.58 4.96
N LEU A 31 29.53 4.43 4.54
CA LEU A 31 29.18 3.77 3.28
C LEU A 31 27.72 3.27 3.31
N LEU A 32 27.32 2.64 4.41
CA LEU A 32 25.93 2.22 4.60
C LEU A 32 24.98 3.42 4.61
N ALA A 33 25.35 4.52 5.29
CA ALA A 33 24.58 5.76 5.30
C ALA A 33 24.48 6.39 3.90
N LEU A 34 25.56 6.36 3.10
CA LEU A 34 25.55 6.86 1.73
C LEU A 34 24.65 6.01 0.82
N LEU A 35 24.75 4.68 0.92
CA LEU A 35 23.88 3.75 0.21
C LEU A 35 22.41 3.93 0.62
N GLY A 36 22.14 4.09 1.92
CA GLY A 36 20.80 4.39 2.43
C GLY A 36 20.24 5.70 1.89
N LYS A 37 21.05 6.77 1.86
CA LYS A 37 20.65 8.05 1.25
C LYS A 37 20.37 7.92 -0.25
N GLY A 38 21.24 7.20 -0.99
CA GLY A 38 21.04 6.92 -2.41
C GLY A 38 19.73 6.14 -2.66
N PHE A 39 19.43 5.17 -1.82
CA PHE A 39 18.20 4.39 -1.90
C PHE A 39 16.95 5.25 -1.60
N LEU A 40 17.04 6.16 -0.63
CA LEU A 40 15.97 7.12 -0.33
C LEU A 40 15.70 8.06 -1.50
N MET A 41 16.73 8.50 -2.24
CA MET A 41 16.56 9.31 -3.45
C MET A 41 15.84 8.58 -4.58
N LEU A 42 15.95 7.25 -4.65
CA LEU A 42 15.24 6.42 -5.62
C LEU A 42 13.77 6.17 -5.24
N LYS A 43 13.38 6.43 -3.99
CA LYS A 43 12.04 6.17 -3.47
C LYS A 43 10.91 6.72 -4.34
N PRO A 44 10.89 8.01 -4.76
CA PRO A 44 9.81 8.55 -5.60
C PRO A 44 9.75 7.87 -6.97
N PHE A 45 10.87 7.45 -7.53
CA PHE A 45 10.90 6.75 -8.83
C PHE A 45 10.34 5.33 -8.71
N LEU A 46 10.66 4.61 -7.64
CA LEU A 46 10.09 3.28 -7.37
C LEU A 46 8.59 3.36 -7.13
N ILE A 47 8.13 4.36 -6.40
CA ILE A 47 6.70 4.66 -6.23
C ILE A 47 6.06 4.95 -7.59
N GLY A 48 6.72 5.74 -8.44
CA GLY A 48 6.24 6.05 -9.79
C GLY A 48 6.12 4.82 -10.69
N VAL A 49 7.06 3.87 -10.59
CA VAL A 49 6.94 2.56 -11.28
C VAL A 49 5.71 1.80 -10.79
N ALA A 50 5.51 1.71 -9.47
CA ALA A 50 4.36 1.03 -8.89
C ALA A 50 3.04 1.70 -9.34
N MET A 51 2.97 3.03 -9.30
CA MET A 51 1.81 3.79 -9.79
C MET A 51 1.57 3.53 -11.28
N ALA A 52 2.61 3.47 -12.10
CA ALA A 52 2.48 3.15 -13.52
C ALA A 52 1.88 1.75 -13.72
N PHE A 53 2.25 0.75 -12.90
CA PHE A 53 1.64 -0.57 -12.95
C PHE A 53 0.14 -0.52 -12.60
N VAL A 54 -0.24 0.19 -11.54
CA VAL A 54 -1.65 0.33 -11.13
C VAL A 54 -2.46 1.01 -12.23
N ILE A 55 -2.00 2.16 -12.74
CA ILE A 55 -2.68 2.92 -13.82
C ILE A 55 -2.74 2.12 -15.12
N ASN A 56 -1.79 1.22 -15.38
CA ASN A 56 -1.78 0.39 -16.57
C ASN A 56 -2.88 -0.69 -16.59
N LEU A 57 -3.55 -0.98 -15.45
CA LEU A 57 -4.64 -1.94 -15.40
C LEU A 57 -5.88 -1.45 -16.19
N PRO A 58 -6.53 -0.34 -15.81
CA PRO A 58 -7.64 0.19 -16.58
C PRO A 58 -7.20 0.63 -17.97
N LEU A 59 -5.97 1.14 -18.14
CA LEU A 59 -5.42 1.54 -19.43
C LEU A 59 -5.47 0.39 -20.45
N LYS A 60 -5.06 -0.82 -20.07
CA LYS A 60 -5.15 -1.99 -20.96
C LYS A 60 -6.58 -2.35 -21.34
N VAL A 61 -7.51 -2.23 -20.40
CA VAL A 61 -8.93 -2.52 -20.65
C VAL A 61 -9.51 -1.49 -21.62
N ILE A 62 -9.22 -0.21 -21.38
CA ILE A 62 -9.64 0.91 -22.23
C ILE A 62 -9.05 0.77 -23.64
N GLU A 63 -7.74 0.52 -23.74
CA GLU A 63 -7.03 0.41 -25.02
C GLU A 63 -7.52 -0.78 -25.86
N LYS A 64 -7.81 -1.92 -25.20
CA LYS A 64 -8.22 -3.15 -25.89
C LYS A 64 -9.74 -3.30 -26.11
N LYS A 65 -10.58 -2.73 -25.24
CA LYS A 65 -12.04 -2.92 -25.32
C LYS A 65 -12.79 -1.68 -25.80
N LEU A 66 -12.43 -0.48 -25.28
CA LEU A 66 -13.16 0.74 -25.62
C LEU A 66 -12.66 1.39 -26.93
N LEU A 67 -11.35 1.36 -27.15
CA LEU A 67 -10.73 2.06 -28.25
C LEU A 67 -10.32 1.14 -29.41
N THR A 68 -10.93 -0.05 -29.50
CA THR A 68 -10.64 -1.01 -30.58
C THR A 68 -11.14 -0.53 -31.93
N SER A 69 -12.23 0.26 -31.97
CA SER A 69 -12.91 0.74 -33.19
C SER A 69 -12.54 2.17 -33.58
N LEU A 70 -11.40 2.70 -33.11
CA LEU A 70 -10.99 4.06 -33.46
C LEU A 70 -10.52 4.13 -34.93
N PRO A 71 -10.93 5.20 -35.67
CA PRO A 71 -10.44 5.43 -37.03
C PRO A 71 -8.92 5.63 -37.06
N ALA A 72 -8.27 5.19 -38.14
CA ALA A 72 -6.82 5.17 -38.35
C ALA A 72 -6.12 6.53 -38.07
N LYS A 73 -6.83 7.65 -38.26
CA LYS A 73 -6.32 9.00 -37.96
C LYS A 73 -6.03 9.25 -36.46
N LEU A 74 -6.74 8.53 -35.56
CA LEU A 74 -6.61 8.68 -34.10
C LEU A 74 -5.73 7.58 -33.46
N GLU A 75 -5.20 6.66 -34.25
CA GLU A 75 -4.39 5.54 -33.76
C GLU A 75 -3.11 6.01 -33.06
N LYS A 76 -2.48 7.08 -33.54
CA LYS A 76 -1.32 7.72 -32.88
C LYS A 76 -1.65 8.34 -31.51
N SER A 77 -2.89 8.83 -31.34
CA SER A 77 -3.37 9.43 -30.09
C SER A 77 -4.05 8.42 -29.15
N LYS A 78 -4.30 7.20 -29.61
CA LYS A 78 -4.98 6.14 -28.84
C LYS A 78 -4.40 5.95 -27.46
N ARG A 79 -3.06 5.91 -27.36
CA ARG A 79 -2.35 5.73 -26.12
C ARG A 79 -2.51 6.91 -25.16
N THR A 80 -2.38 8.12 -25.66
CA THR A 80 -2.56 9.34 -24.87
C THR A 80 -3.99 9.44 -24.33
N ILE A 81 -4.98 9.16 -25.17
CA ILE A 81 -6.39 9.12 -24.78
C ILE A 81 -6.63 8.06 -23.72
N SER A 82 -6.05 6.86 -23.87
CA SER A 82 -6.18 5.77 -22.88
C SER A 82 -5.56 6.14 -21.54
N ILE A 83 -4.42 6.85 -21.53
CA ILE A 83 -3.77 7.34 -20.31
C ILE A 83 -4.68 8.37 -19.62
N ILE A 84 -5.17 9.37 -20.36
CA ILE A 84 -6.07 10.39 -19.83
C ILE A 84 -7.34 9.76 -19.23
N LEU A 85 -7.96 8.83 -19.96
CA LEU A 85 -9.16 8.13 -19.48
C LEU A 85 -8.89 7.30 -18.22
N SER A 86 -7.72 6.65 -18.16
CA SER A 86 -7.32 5.88 -16.98
C SER A 86 -7.06 6.77 -15.75
N LEU A 87 -6.44 7.92 -15.95
CA LEU A 87 -6.24 8.92 -14.89
C LEU A 87 -7.58 9.49 -14.40
N LEU A 88 -8.47 9.79 -15.34
CA LEU A 88 -9.81 10.29 -15.04
C LEU A 88 -10.63 9.24 -14.30
N PHE A 89 -10.50 7.96 -14.64
CA PHE A 89 -11.09 6.85 -13.90
C PHE A 89 -10.60 6.80 -12.45
N PHE A 90 -9.29 6.88 -12.21
CA PHE A 90 -8.74 6.92 -10.84
C PHE A 90 -9.18 8.16 -10.08
N ALA A 91 -9.17 9.32 -10.73
CA ALA A 91 -9.66 10.56 -10.12
C ALA A 91 -11.15 10.44 -9.73
N ALA A 92 -11.97 9.83 -10.60
CA ALA A 92 -13.39 9.58 -10.32
C ALA A 92 -13.60 8.61 -9.14
N VAL A 93 -12.80 7.53 -9.06
CA VAL A 93 -12.86 6.59 -7.93
C VAL A 93 -12.48 7.28 -6.63
N ILE A 94 -11.38 8.03 -6.62
CA ILE A 94 -10.95 8.78 -5.43
C ILE A 94 -11.99 9.82 -5.03
N ALA A 95 -12.51 10.58 -5.99
CA ALA A 95 -13.56 11.57 -5.74
C ALA A 95 -14.83 10.91 -5.17
N PHE A 96 -15.24 9.76 -5.70
CA PHE A 96 -16.37 8.99 -5.20
C PHE A 96 -16.19 8.58 -3.73
N VAL A 97 -15.02 8.03 -3.38
CA VAL A 97 -14.71 7.63 -2.00
C VAL A 97 -14.69 8.85 -1.09
N VAL A 98 -14.01 9.91 -1.48
CA VAL A 98 -13.90 11.16 -0.71
C VAL A 98 -15.29 11.78 -0.49
N MET A 99 -16.12 11.88 -1.53
CA MET A 99 -17.48 12.45 -1.44
C MET A 99 -18.43 11.59 -0.60
N THR A 100 -18.18 10.28 -0.53
CA THR A 100 -19.00 9.36 0.27
C THR A 100 -18.57 9.36 1.74
N VAL A 101 -17.26 9.27 2.01
CA VAL A 101 -16.73 9.04 3.35
C VAL A 101 -16.59 10.34 4.14
N ILE A 102 -16.00 11.39 3.56
CA ILE A 102 -15.69 12.63 4.29
C ILE A 102 -16.93 13.34 4.85
N PRO A 103 -18.03 13.54 4.09
CA PRO A 103 -19.20 14.21 4.63
C PRO A 103 -19.85 13.43 5.78
N GLN A 104 -19.88 12.10 5.67
CA GLN A 104 -20.44 11.25 6.74
C GLN A 104 -19.56 11.27 7.99
N MET A 105 -18.24 11.15 7.83
CA MET A 105 -17.31 11.31 8.96
C MET A 105 -17.47 12.67 9.62
N GLY A 106 -17.57 13.74 8.85
CA GLY A 106 -17.79 15.10 9.38
C GLY A 106 -19.04 15.20 10.24
N ARG A 107 -20.18 14.68 9.76
CA ARG A 107 -21.45 14.63 10.53
C ARG A 107 -21.32 13.81 11.81
N THR A 108 -20.67 12.64 11.73
CA THR A 108 -20.48 11.77 12.89
C THR A 108 -19.58 12.42 13.93
N ILE A 109 -18.50 13.09 13.54
CA ILE A 109 -17.63 13.82 14.47
C ILE A 109 -18.37 14.96 15.16
N THR A 110 -19.24 15.68 14.44
CA THR A 110 -20.07 16.72 15.05
C THR A 110 -21.07 16.11 16.07
N SER A 111 -21.66 14.96 15.74
CA SER A 111 -22.54 14.21 16.68
C SER A 111 -21.77 13.68 17.89
N LEU A 112 -20.49 13.27 17.71
CA LEU A 112 -19.60 12.85 18.77
C LEU A 112 -19.41 13.95 19.83
N GLY A 113 -19.26 15.20 19.41
CA GLY A 113 -19.11 16.34 20.32
C GLY A 113 -20.23 16.47 21.31
N GLN A 114 -21.42 16.05 20.89
CA GLN A 114 -22.61 16.11 21.76
C GLN A 114 -22.81 14.81 22.55
N LYS A 115 -22.48 13.66 21.99
CA LYS A 115 -22.75 12.35 22.59
C LYS A 115 -21.64 11.83 23.53
N ILE A 116 -20.37 12.17 23.27
CA ILE A 116 -19.25 11.70 24.11
C ILE A 116 -19.38 12.18 25.56
N PRO A 117 -19.64 13.46 25.86
CA PRO A 117 -19.80 13.90 27.24
C PRO A 117 -20.94 13.16 27.96
N VAL A 118 -22.08 12.97 27.29
CA VAL A 118 -23.24 12.25 27.83
C VAL A 118 -22.94 10.77 28.06
N PHE A 119 -22.25 10.12 27.13
CA PHE A 119 -21.87 8.71 27.25
C PHE A 119 -20.92 8.48 28.44
N PHE A 120 -19.95 9.35 28.64
CA PHE A 120 -19.05 9.24 29.78
C PHE A 120 -19.73 9.54 31.11
N GLN A 121 -20.61 10.52 31.14
CA GLN A 121 -21.42 10.78 32.35
C GLN A 121 -22.26 9.55 32.71
N ASN A 122 -22.92 8.93 31.73
CA ASN A 122 -23.68 7.70 31.95
C ASN A 122 -22.80 6.53 32.40
N LEU A 123 -21.58 6.40 31.84
CA LEU A 123 -20.61 5.37 32.28
C LEU A 123 -20.16 5.60 33.73
N LEU A 124 -19.81 6.83 34.09
CA LEU A 124 -19.43 7.18 35.46
C LEU A 124 -20.58 6.88 36.42
N GLN A 125 -21.79 7.28 36.09
CA GLN A 125 -22.97 7.02 36.92
C GLN A 125 -23.27 5.52 37.08
N GLN A 126 -23.08 4.71 36.02
CA GLN A 126 -23.21 3.25 36.11
C GLN A 126 -22.06 2.64 36.93
N ALA A 127 -20.84 3.16 36.79
CA ALA A 127 -19.71 2.71 37.58
C ALA A 127 -19.86 3.05 39.08
N GLU A 128 -20.38 4.24 39.40
CA GLU A 128 -20.76 4.63 40.79
C GLU A 128 -21.79 3.66 41.39
N ILE A 129 -22.82 3.30 40.64
CA ILE A 129 -23.87 2.36 41.08
C ILE A 129 -23.27 0.96 41.31
N LEU A 130 -22.42 0.49 40.41
CA LEU A 130 -21.80 -0.84 40.48
C LEU A 130 -20.72 -0.92 41.59
N LEU A 131 -20.09 0.19 41.94
CA LEU A 131 -19.01 0.28 42.92
C LEU A 131 -19.46 0.96 44.23
N ALA A 132 -20.77 1.15 44.41
CA ALA A 132 -21.34 1.80 45.61
C ALA A 132 -20.91 1.14 46.93
N ASP A 133 -20.59 -0.15 46.91
CA ASP A 133 -20.05 -0.90 48.08
C ASP A 133 -18.57 -0.63 48.38
N ASN A 134 -17.86 0.13 47.54
CA ASN A 134 -16.42 0.45 47.73
C ASN A 134 -16.16 1.95 47.70
N PRO A 135 -16.16 2.63 48.85
CA PRO A 135 -16.02 4.10 48.95
C PRO A 135 -14.73 4.65 48.31
N GLN A 136 -13.63 3.89 48.38
CA GLN A 136 -12.35 4.31 47.77
C GLN A 136 -12.38 4.31 46.25
N ALA A 137 -13.15 3.41 45.64
CA ALA A 137 -13.32 3.36 44.21
C ALA A 137 -14.23 4.50 43.69
N VAL A 138 -15.26 4.86 44.46
CA VAL A 138 -16.12 6.02 44.16
C VAL A 138 -15.33 7.33 44.24
N GLU A 139 -14.56 7.54 45.27
CA GLU A 139 -13.70 8.74 45.44
C GLU A 139 -12.66 8.86 44.30
N TYR A 140 -12.14 7.72 43.81
CA TYR A 140 -11.22 7.71 42.66
C TYR A 140 -11.92 8.08 41.34
N ILE A 141 -13.17 7.64 41.16
CA ILE A 141 -14.00 8.00 39.97
C ILE A 141 -14.37 9.47 40.01
N GLU A 142 -14.74 10.01 41.14
CA GLU A 142 -15.02 11.45 41.33
C GLU A 142 -13.78 12.32 41.10
N SER A 143 -12.59 11.81 41.47
CA SER A 143 -11.29 12.52 41.28
C SER A 143 -10.83 12.53 39.81
N LEU A 144 -11.37 11.69 38.95
CA LEU A 144 -11.19 11.78 37.52
C LEU A 144 -11.92 13.03 37.01
N GLU A 145 -11.29 14.16 37.16
CA GLU A 145 -11.75 15.49 36.71
C GLU A 145 -12.00 15.46 35.18
N TYR A 146 -13.14 14.92 34.83
CA TYR A 146 -13.59 14.73 33.44
C TYR A 146 -13.75 16.08 32.71
N ALA A 147 -13.85 17.16 33.47
CA ALA A 147 -13.95 18.53 32.99
C ALA A 147 -12.68 19.09 32.33
N SER A 148 -11.52 18.43 32.50
CA SER A 148 -10.25 18.97 31.99
C SER A 148 -9.96 18.62 30.52
N ILE A 149 -10.68 17.66 29.93
CA ILE A 149 -10.48 17.31 28.51
C ILE A 149 -11.34 18.24 27.66
N ASN A 150 -10.70 19.16 26.96
CA ASN A 150 -11.39 20.05 26.01
C ASN A 150 -11.81 19.26 24.75
N TRP A 151 -12.85 18.43 24.91
CA TRP A 151 -13.42 17.64 23.83
C TRP A 151 -13.85 18.48 22.64
N GLN A 152 -14.46 19.65 22.90
CA GLN A 152 -14.86 20.59 21.85
C GLN A 152 -13.64 21.10 21.05
N GLY A 153 -12.53 21.38 21.73
CA GLY A 153 -11.29 21.78 21.06
C GLY A 153 -10.70 20.69 20.17
N ILE A 154 -10.71 19.44 20.64
CA ILE A 154 -10.24 18.28 19.87
C ILE A 154 -11.17 18.04 18.66
N LEU A 155 -12.47 18.04 18.89
CA LEU A 155 -13.48 17.81 17.86
C LEU A 155 -13.50 18.92 16.81
N ASN A 156 -13.39 20.19 17.23
CA ASN A 156 -13.31 21.31 16.31
C ASN A 156 -12.08 21.22 15.43
N LYS A 157 -10.91 20.90 15.99
CA LYS A 157 -9.68 20.69 15.22
C LYS A 157 -9.80 19.52 14.24
N THR A 158 -10.45 18.43 14.66
CA THR A 158 -10.65 17.26 13.80
C THR A 158 -11.69 17.54 12.71
N ALA A 159 -12.79 18.22 13.05
CA ALA A 159 -13.79 18.64 12.08
C ALA A 159 -13.24 19.67 11.07
N GLU A 160 -12.43 20.59 11.55
CA GLU A 160 -11.71 21.56 10.71
C GLU A 160 -10.71 20.89 9.77
N PHE A 161 -9.98 19.92 10.27
CA PHE A 161 -9.08 19.07 9.47
C PHE A 161 -9.85 18.31 8.36
N LEU A 162 -10.98 17.72 8.68
CA LEU A 162 -11.82 17.01 7.70
C LEU A 162 -12.53 17.96 6.72
N LYS A 163 -12.99 19.11 7.21
CA LYS A 163 -13.74 20.09 6.40
C LYS A 163 -12.83 20.86 5.44
N ASN A 164 -11.66 21.21 5.90
CA ASN A 164 -10.70 22.00 5.12
C ASN A 164 -9.77 21.11 4.28
N GLY A 165 -9.77 19.78 4.53
CA GLY A 165 -9.05 18.78 3.75
C GLY A 165 -7.59 19.15 3.48
N VAL A 166 -7.20 19.07 2.22
CA VAL A 166 -5.81 19.33 1.77
C VAL A 166 -5.37 20.78 2.05
N SER A 167 -6.29 21.75 2.12
CA SER A 167 -5.93 23.15 2.40
C SER A 167 -5.49 23.39 3.85
N SER A 168 -6.03 22.64 4.81
CA SER A 168 -5.58 22.72 6.21
C SER A 168 -4.22 22.03 6.42
N LEU A 169 -3.90 21.03 5.62
CA LEU A 169 -2.56 20.41 5.60
C LEU A 169 -1.48 21.39 5.14
N LEU A 170 -1.85 22.35 4.30
CA LEU A 170 -0.94 23.40 3.83
C LEU A 170 -0.77 24.54 4.84
N ALA A 171 -1.74 24.74 5.74
CA ALA A 171 -1.76 25.87 6.67
C ALA A 171 -1.21 25.56 8.09
N SER A 172 -1.14 24.28 8.47
CA SER A 172 -0.73 23.92 9.83
C SER A 172 0.77 23.69 9.96
N THR A 173 1.38 24.59 10.67
CA THR A 173 2.69 24.60 11.38
C THR A 173 3.92 24.03 10.68
N VAL A 174 4.96 24.85 10.61
CA VAL A 174 6.27 24.70 9.92
C VAL A 174 6.94 23.32 10.03
N THR A 175 6.72 22.54 11.06
CA THR A 175 7.33 21.20 11.25
C THR A 175 6.55 20.10 10.54
N VAL A 176 5.23 20.18 10.47
CA VAL A 176 4.38 19.24 9.71
C VAL A 176 4.41 19.61 8.22
N ALA A 177 4.50 20.92 7.90
CA ALA A 177 4.63 21.42 6.54
C ALA A 177 5.84 20.84 5.80
N GLY A 178 6.98 20.69 6.47
CA GLY A 178 8.19 20.09 5.87
C GLY A 178 8.00 18.63 5.46
N SER A 179 7.36 17.81 6.28
CA SER A 179 7.11 16.40 5.98
C SER A 179 6.00 16.21 4.95
N VAL A 180 4.94 17.03 4.99
CA VAL A 180 3.84 17.00 4.03
C VAL A 180 4.27 17.56 2.67
N LEU A 181 5.01 18.67 2.64
CA LEU A 181 5.62 19.19 1.41
C LEU A 181 6.55 18.17 0.78
N GLY A 182 7.40 17.51 1.57
CA GLY A 182 8.26 16.44 1.09
C GLY A 182 7.47 15.26 0.51
N ALA A 183 6.37 14.85 1.16
CA ALA A 183 5.49 13.81 0.67
C ALA A 183 4.75 14.22 -0.62
N LEU A 184 4.28 15.47 -0.70
CA LEU A 184 3.63 16.02 -1.89
C LEU A 184 4.60 16.11 -3.07
N VAL A 185 5.81 16.65 -2.86
CA VAL A 185 6.84 16.73 -3.90
C VAL A 185 7.22 15.33 -4.39
N ASN A 186 7.47 14.39 -3.50
CA ASN A 186 7.75 13.01 -3.86
C ASN A 186 6.57 12.35 -4.60
N GLY A 187 5.34 12.63 -4.19
CA GLY A 187 4.12 12.16 -4.84
C GLY A 187 3.97 12.72 -6.27
N VAL A 188 4.20 14.01 -6.45
CA VAL A 188 4.17 14.67 -7.76
C VAL A 188 5.26 14.12 -8.67
N ILE A 189 6.49 13.96 -8.19
CA ILE A 189 7.59 13.35 -8.95
C ILE A 189 7.22 11.93 -9.36
N ALA A 190 6.72 11.11 -8.43
CA ALA A 190 6.29 9.75 -8.70
C ALA A 190 5.16 9.69 -9.74
N PHE A 191 4.19 10.59 -9.65
CA PHE A 191 3.06 10.69 -10.58
C PHE A 191 3.54 11.08 -11.99
N ILE A 192 4.35 12.13 -12.10
CA ILE A 192 4.94 12.54 -13.38
C ILE A 192 5.75 11.39 -13.98
N PHE A 193 6.59 10.73 -13.18
CA PHE A 193 7.40 9.62 -13.62
C PHE A 193 6.53 8.43 -14.08
N SER A 194 5.42 8.16 -13.42
CA SER A 194 4.47 7.13 -13.84
C SER A 194 3.87 7.41 -15.21
N ILE A 195 3.52 8.69 -15.49
CA ILE A 195 3.02 9.12 -16.80
C ILE A 195 4.10 8.94 -17.87
N TYR A 196 5.35 9.31 -17.57
CA TYR A 196 6.49 9.11 -18.50
C TYR A 196 6.69 7.62 -18.83
N ILE A 197 6.66 6.75 -17.82
CA ILE A 197 6.76 5.30 -18.04
C ILE A 197 5.62 4.81 -18.94
N LEU A 198 4.37 5.19 -18.64
CA LEU A 198 3.22 4.79 -19.41
C LEU A 198 3.27 5.28 -20.86
N THR A 199 3.70 6.53 -21.07
CA THR A 199 3.79 7.13 -22.39
C THR A 199 4.92 6.50 -23.21
N GLN A 200 6.08 6.23 -22.59
CA GLN A 200 7.29 5.76 -23.29
C GLN A 200 7.56 4.25 -23.13
N LYS A 201 6.60 3.48 -22.65
CA LYS A 201 6.72 2.05 -22.34
C LYS A 201 7.38 1.23 -23.46
N GLU A 202 6.97 1.43 -24.72
CA GLU A 202 7.52 0.69 -25.85
C GLU A 202 8.97 1.11 -26.14
N LYS A 203 9.27 2.42 -26.10
CA LYS A 203 10.64 2.91 -26.26
C LYS A 203 11.58 2.37 -25.18
N LEU A 204 11.14 2.42 -23.91
CA LEU A 204 11.91 1.88 -22.79
C LEU A 204 12.18 0.36 -22.94
N LYS A 205 11.19 -0.39 -23.40
CA LYS A 205 11.31 -1.82 -23.67
C LYS A 205 12.34 -2.07 -24.79
N ASP A 206 12.28 -1.31 -25.88
CA ASP A 206 13.22 -1.45 -27.00
C ASP A 206 14.64 -1.04 -26.62
N GLN A 207 14.81 0.05 -25.85
CA GLN A 207 16.10 0.46 -25.31
C GLN A 207 16.70 -0.63 -24.41
N LEU A 208 15.90 -1.16 -23.47
CA LEU A 208 16.34 -2.25 -22.59
C LEU A 208 16.75 -3.49 -23.40
N LYS A 209 15.95 -3.85 -24.40
CA LYS A 209 16.27 -5.00 -25.28
C LYS A 209 17.57 -4.77 -26.04
N ARG A 210 17.82 -3.57 -26.57
CA ARG A 210 19.08 -3.21 -27.26
C ARG A 210 20.29 -3.29 -26.34
N ILE A 211 20.19 -2.75 -25.11
CA ILE A 211 21.23 -2.83 -24.09
C ILE A 211 21.54 -4.31 -23.76
N LEU A 212 20.52 -5.10 -23.48
CA LEU A 212 20.69 -6.53 -23.18
C LEU A 212 21.33 -7.28 -24.35
N THR A 213 20.96 -6.93 -25.58
CA THR A 213 21.53 -7.57 -26.79
C THR A 213 22.98 -7.17 -27.02
N ALA A 214 23.36 -5.92 -26.70
CA ALA A 214 24.73 -5.41 -26.90
C ALA A 214 25.73 -5.95 -25.85
N TYR A 215 25.29 -6.08 -24.59
CA TYR A 215 26.20 -6.38 -23.48
C TYR A 215 26.07 -7.79 -22.91
N MET A 216 25.04 -8.56 -23.27
CA MET A 216 24.80 -9.90 -22.71
C MET A 216 24.84 -10.98 -23.79
N LYS A 217 25.46 -12.12 -23.45
CA LYS A 217 25.37 -13.35 -24.25
C LYS A 217 23.93 -13.86 -24.32
N GLU A 218 23.61 -14.69 -25.27
CA GLU A 218 22.24 -15.12 -25.56
C GLU A 218 21.53 -15.79 -24.35
N LYS A 219 22.15 -16.80 -23.75
CA LYS A 219 21.58 -17.52 -22.58
C LYS A 219 21.23 -16.62 -21.40
N PRO A 220 22.14 -15.77 -20.85
CA PRO A 220 21.80 -14.85 -19.75
C PRO A 220 20.80 -13.78 -20.18
N ARG A 221 20.83 -13.31 -21.42
CA ARG A 221 19.84 -12.36 -21.97
C ARG A 221 18.42 -12.92 -21.93
N GLU A 222 18.23 -14.16 -22.41
CA GLU A 222 16.94 -14.84 -22.36
C GLU A 222 16.43 -15.01 -20.92
N ARG A 223 17.33 -15.34 -20.00
CA ARG A 223 16.98 -15.46 -18.58
C ARG A 223 16.50 -14.13 -17.99
N VAL A 224 17.17 -13.01 -18.28
CA VAL A 224 16.76 -11.68 -17.83
C VAL A 224 15.40 -11.29 -18.43
N ILE A 225 15.17 -11.56 -19.72
CA ILE A 225 13.89 -11.29 -20.38
C ILE A 225 12.78 -12.15 -19.76
N TYR A 226 13.05 -13.41 -19.45
CA TYR A 226 12.13 -14.32 -18.78
C TYR A 226 11.73 -13.79 -17.40
N VAL A 227 12.72 -13.43 -16.57
CA VAL A 227 12.49 -12.86 -15.23
C VAL A 227 11.63 -11.58 -15.32
N GLY A 228 11.94 -10.69 -16.24
CA GLY A 228 11.16 -9.47 -16.46
C GLY A 228 9.70 -9.74 -16.88
N ARG A 229 9.48 -10.75 -17.71
CA ARG A 229 8.13 -11.20 -18.12
C ARG A 229 7.37 -11.82 -16.96
N LEU A 230 8.03 -12.67 -16.17
CA LEU A 230 7.45 -13.30 -14.98
C LEU A 230 7.06 -12.25 -13.94
N LEU A 231 7.95 -11.30 -13.66
CA LEU A 231 7.71 -10.19 -12.76
C LEU A 231 6.48 -9.37 -13.20
N TYR A 232 6.45 -8.97 -14.47
CA TYR A 232 5.31 -8.23 -15.02
C TYR A 232 3.99 -9.00 -14.90
N HIS A 233 4.03 -10.31 -15.15
CA HIS A 233 2.87 -11.18 -15.04
C HIS A 233 2.34 -11.27 -13.60
N ASN A 234 3.23 -11.50 -12.63
CA ASN A 234 2.89 -11.59 -11.22
C ASN A 234 2.34 -10.25 -10.69
N PHE A 235 2.96 -9.11 -11.05
CA PHE A 235 2.44 -7.79 -10.73
C PHE A 235 1.03 -7.55 -11.29
N SER A 236 0.84 -7.85 -12.58
CA SER A 236 -0.45 -7.64 -13.24
C SER A 236 -1.54 -8.50 -12.63
N LYS A 237 -1.25 -9.76 -12.35
CA LYS A 237 -2.21 -10.69 -11.73
C LYS A 237 -2.56 -10.28 -10.30
N PHE A 238 -1.54 -9.97 -9.48
CA PHE A 238 -1.73 -9.57 -8.10
C PHE A 238 -2.58 -8.31 -7.99
N LEU A 239 -2.21 -7.24 -8.70
CA LEU A 239 -2.95 -5.98 -8.66
C LEU A 239 -4.38 -6.12 -9.19
N THR A 240 -4.57 -6.91 -10.25
CA THR A 240 -5.93 -7.19 -10.74
C THR A 240 -6.75 -7.96 -9.71
N GLY A 241 -6.17 -8.97 -9.07
CA GLY A 241 -6.79 -9.72 -7.99
C GLY A 241 -7.18 -8.82 -6.83
N GLN A 242 -6.27 -7.96 -6.40
CA GLN A 242 -6.49 -7.01 -5.29
C GLN A 242 -7.63 -6.02 -5.59
N CYS A 243 -7.72 -5.51 -6.84
CA CYS A 243 -8.83 -4.64 -7.22
C CYS A 243 -10.17 -5.39 -7.24
N ILE A 244 -10.20 -6.64 -7.72
CA ILE A 244 -11.42 -7.46 -7.73
C ILE A 244 -11.84 -7.80 -6.30
N GLU A 245 -10.91 -8.19 -5.44
CA GLU A 245 -11.15 -8.46 -4.03
C GLU A 245 -11.74 -7.23 -3.32
N ALA A 246 -11.16 -6.05 -3.51
CA ALA A 246 -11.63 -4.80 -2.94
C ALA A 246 -13.11 -4.51 -3.29
N VAL A 247 -13.48 -4.73 -4.56
CA VAL A 247 -14.87 -4.56 -5.02
C VAL A 247 -15.80 -5.60 -4.40
N ILE A 248 -15.39 -6.86 -4.37
CA ILE A 248 -16.19 -7.95 -3.79
C ILE A 248 -16.39 -7.70 -2.29
N LEU A 249 -15.32 -7.40 -1.56
CA LEU A 249 -15.35 -7.20 -0.11
C LEU A 249 -16.20 -5.97 0.24
N GLY A 250 -15.97 -4.84 -0.42
CA GLY A 250 -16.78 -3.63 -0.21
C GLY A 250 -18.27 -3.88 -0.48
N SER A 251 -18.59 -4.55 -1.58
CA SER A 251 -19.98 -4.90 -1.93
C SER A 251 -20.61 -5.86 -0.91
N LEU A 252 -19.85 -6.85 -0.45
CA LEU A 252 -20.31 -7.80 0.55
C LEU A 252 -20.64 -7.12 1.87
N PHE A 253 -19.79 -6.19 2.34
CA PHE A 253 -20.05 -5.40 3.53
C PHE A 253 -21.29 -4.52 3.36
N ILE A 254 -21.45 -3.83 2.22
CA ILE A 254 -22.65 -3.03 1.94
C ILE A 254 -23.90 -3.88 2.06
N VAL A 255 -23.93 -5.04 1.40
CA VAL A 255 -25.11 -5.91 1.36
C VAL A 255 -25.42 -6.46 2.75
N VAL A 256 -24.44 -7.08 3.41
CA VAL A 256 -24.66 -7.70 4.72
C VAL A 256 -25.07 -6.68 5.78
N MET A 257 -24.35 -5.55 5.85
CA MET A 257 -24.68 -4.50 6.80
C MET A 257 -26.07 -3.89 6.55
N THR A 258 -26.45 -3.72 5.28
CA THR A 258 -27.79 -3.21 4.91
C THR A 258 -28.88 -4.19 5.31
N VAL A 259 -28.69 -5.47 5.05
CA VAL A 259 -29.64 -6.56 5.44
C VAL A 259 -29.78 -6.63 6.96
N CYS A 260 -28.68 -6.45 7.70
CA CYS A 260 -28.70 -6.44 9.17
C CYS A 260 -29.16 -5.11 9.78
N GLY A 261 -29.59 -4.13 8.99
CA GLY A 261 -30.07 -2.83 9.49
C GLY A 261 -29.00 -2.00 10.21
N MET A 262 -27.73 -2.18 9.80
CA MET A 262 -26.60 -1.46 10.40
C MET A 262 -26.55 -0.01 9.92
N PRO A 263 -26.23 0.95 10.80
CA PRO A 263 -25.99 2.32 10.36
C PRO A 263 -24.72 2.41 9.51
N TYR A 264 -24.66 3.43 8.65
CA TYR A 264 -23.49 3.73 7.80
C TYR A 264 -23.07 2.59 6.84
N ALA A 265 -23.95 1.60 6.55
CA ALA A 265 -23.62 0.40 5.77
C ALA A 265 -22.89 0.73 4.44
N PHE A 266 -23.43 1.69 3.67
CA PHE A 266 -22.85 2.09 2.39
C PHE A 266 -21.45 2.71 2.55
N MET A 267 -21.30 3.66 3.49
CA MET A 267 -20.04 4.34 3.73
C MET A 267 -18.96 3.38 4.24
N VAL A 268 -19.30 2.55 5.24
CA VAL A 268 -18.36 1.57 5.82
C VAL A 268 -17.94 0.56 4.76
N GLY A 269 -18.86 0.06 3.95
CA GLY A 269 -18.53 -0.87 2.88
C GLY A 269 -17.65 -0.25 1.79
N VAL A 270 -17.90 1.00 1.38
CA VAL A 270 -17.04 1.75 0.45
C VAL A 270 -15.66 1.96 1.06
N LEU A 271 -15.60 2.34 2.34
CA LEU A 271 -14.33 2.56 3.05
C LEU A 271 -13.53 1.26 3.15
N ILE A 272 -14.15 0.16 3.59
CA ILE A 272 -13.51 -1.16 3.67
C ILE A 272 -13.03 -1.60 2.29
N GLY A 273 -13.87 -1.48 1.25
CA GLY A 273 -13.49 -1.82 -0.11
C GLY A 273 -12.29 -1.01 -0.61
N PHE A 274 -12.26 0.29 -0.35
CA PHE A 274 -11.15 1.14 -0.74
C PHE A 274 -9.87 0.84 0.04
N THR A 275 -9.98 0.70 1.37
CA THR A 275 -8.82 0.39 2.21
C THR A 275 -8.30 -1.03 1.99
N ALA A 276 -9.14 -1.99 1.61
CA ALA A 276 -8.77 -3.36 1.25
C ALA A 276 -7.77 -3.44 0.08
N LEU A 277 -7.60 -2.37 -0.71
CA LEU A 277 -6.50 -2.26 -1.67
C LEU A 277 -5.12 -2.38 -0.99
N ILE A 278 -5.03 -2.14 0.32
CA ILE A 278 -3.83 -2.38 1.14
C ILE A 278 -3.92 -3.80 1.69
N PRO A 279 -3.08 -4.74 1.24
CA PRO A 279 -3.19 -6.14 1.65
C PRO A 279 -3.12 -6.32 3.17
N ILE A 280 -3.95 -7.17 3.71
CA ILE A 280 -4.04 -7.56 5.14
C ILE A 280 -4.53 -6.41 6.02
N VAL A 281 -3.89 -5.24 5.97
CA VAL A 281 -4.14 -4.12 6.90
C VAL A 281 -5.39 -3.32 6.53
N GLY A 282 -5.72 -3.27 5.23
CA GLY A 282 -6.75 -2.36 4.72
C GLY A 282 -8.15 -2.59 5.30
N ALA A 283 -8.61 -3.84 5.34
CA ALA A 283 -9.91 -4.19 5.89
C ALA A 283 -10.02 -3.83 7.38
N PHE A 284 -8.94 -3.99 8.15
CA PHE A 284 -8.90 -3.62 9.57
C PHE A 284 -8.95 -2.11 9.78
N ILE A 285 -8.34 -1.30 8.91
CA ILE A 285 -8.46 0.16 8.95
C ILE A 285 -9.93 0.56 8.75
N GLY A 286 -10.58 0.01 7.74
CA GLY A 286 -11.99 0.26 7.48
C GLY A 286 -12.90 -0.22 8.62
N CYS A 287 -12.59 -1.37 9.21
CA CYS A 287 -13.27 -1.90 10.38
C CYS A 287 -13.15 -0.97 11.59
N PHE A 288 -11.93 -0.52 11.91
CA PHE A 288 -11.70 0.37 13.04
C PHE A 288 -12.50 1.67 12.92
N VAL A 289 -12.46 2.31 11.77
CA VAL A 289 -13.22 3.53 11.52
C VAL A 289 -14.73 3.27 11.54
N GLY A 290 -15.18 2.19 10.90
CA GLY A 290 -16.60 1.79 10.89
C GLY A 290 -17.12 1.45 12.28
N ALA A 291 -16.39 0.63 13.03
CA ALA A 291 -16.74 0.28 14.41
C ALA A 291 -16.82 1.49 15.32
N PHE A 292 -15.86 2.43 15.20
CA PHE A 292 -15.86 3.65 15.96
C PHE A 292 -17.09 4.53 15.64
N MET A 293 -17.45 4.67 14.37
CA MET A 293 -18.64 5.45 13.97
C MET A 293 -19.94 4.82 14.47
N ILE A 294 -20.06 3.51 14.39
CA ILE A 294 -21.25 2.78 14.85
C ILE A 294 -21.34 2.81 16.37
N LEU A 295 -20.20 2.66 17.08
CA LEU A 295 -20.13 2.70 18.55
C LEU A 295 -20.71 3.98 19.14
N VAL A 296 -20.48 5.10 18.48
CA VAL A 296 -21.00 6.41 18.90
C VAL A 296 -22.50 6.51 18.78
N GLU A 297 -23.07 5.81 17.82
CA GLU A 297 -24.52 5.82 17.62
C GLU A 297 -25.22 4.77 18.48
N ASP A 298 -24.71 3.55 18.48
CA ASP A 298 -25.28 2.42 19.20
C ASP A 298 -24.19 1.39 19.55
N PRO A 299 -23.78 1.29 20.84
CA PRO A 299 -22.76 0.34 21.28
C PRO A 299 -23.09 -1.13 20.97
N VAL A 300 -24.39 -1.53 21.05
CA VAL A 300 -24.81 -2.89 20.77
C VAL A 300 -24.63 -3.20 19.29
N LYS A 301 -25.00 -2.27 18.42
CA LYS A 301 -24.78 -2.41 16.97
C LYS A 301 -23.28 -2.45 16.63
N ALA A 302 -22.42 -1.74 17.35
CA ALA A 302 -20.98 -1.83 17.15
C ALA A 302 -20.44 -3.25 17.43
N LEU A 303 -20.90 -3.91 18.49
CA LEU A 303 -20.55 -5.30 18.78
C LEU A 303 -21.06 -6.26 17.68
N ILE A 304 -22.29 -6.07 17.22
CA ILE A 304 -22.85 -6.85 16.11
C ILE A 304 -22.03 -6.64 14.83
N PHE A 305 -21.64 -5.39 14.56
CA PHE A 305 -20.76 -5.08 13.40
C PHE A 305 -19.41 -5.81 13.48
N LEU A 306 -18.78 -5.87 14.67
CA LEU A 306 -17.51 -6.60 14.84
C LEU A 306 -17.69 -8.10 14.57
N ILE A 307 -18.84 -8.69 14.99
CA ILE A 307 -19.15 -10.09 14.68
C ILE A 307 -19.33 -10.27 13.17
N ILE A 308 -20.10 -9.40 12.52
CA ILE A 308 -20.27 -9.40 11.06
C ILE A 308 -18.91 -9.29 10.36
N PHE A 309 -18.05 -8.38 10.82
CA PHE A 309 -16.72 -8.22 10.28
C PHE A 309 -15.91 -9.51 10.37
N LEU A 310 -15.86 -10.14 11.55
CA LEU A 310 -15.12 -11.39 11.74
C LEU A 310 -15.65 -12.52 10.85
N VAL A 311 -16.97 -12.65 10.70
CA VAL A 311 -17.57 -13.65 9.81
C VAL A 311 -17.20 -13.38 8.35
N ILE A 312 -17.31 -12.14 7.90
CA ILE A 312 -16.94 -11.77 6.53
C ILE A 312 -15.45 -12.00 6.31
N GLN A 313 -14.57 -11.67 7.27
CA GLN A 313 -13.13 -11.93 7.17
C GLN A 313 -12.80 -13.42 7.06
N GLN A 314 -13.56 -14.29 7.76
CA GLN A 314 -13.41 -15.74 7.59
C GLN A 314 -13.83 -16.20 6.19
N ILE A 315 -14.90 -15.66 5.64
CA ILE A 315 -15.34 -15.96 4.26
C ILE A 315 -14.30 -15.43 3.27
N GLU A 316 -13.80 -14.22 3.48
CA GLU A 316 -12.77 -13.61 2.65
C GLU A 316 -11.50 -14.47 2.65
N GLY A 317 -10.92 -14.75 3.82
CA GLY A 317 -9.65 -15.47 3.96
C GLY A 317 -9.69 -16.92 3.47
N ASN A 318 -10.82 -17.61 3.62
CA ASN A 318 -10.94 -19.03 3.27
C ASN A 318 -11.53 -19.27 1.86
N LEU A 319 -12.33 -18.34 1.35
CA LEU A 319 -13.08 -18.56 0.10
C LEU A 319 -12.72 -17.55 -1.01
N ILE A 320 -12.74 -16.24 -0.69
CA ILE A 320 -12.57 -15.16 -1.67
C ILE A 320 -11.08 -14.98 -2.00
N TYR A 321 -10.25 -14.75 -1.00
CA TYR A 321 -8.83 -14.50 -1.18
C TYR A 321 -8.10 -15.61 -1.96
N PRO A 322 -8.25 -16.91 -1.62
CA PRO A 322 -7.59 -17.99 -2.36
C PRO A 322 -7.99 -18.04 -3.83
N LYS A 323 -9.25 -17.75 -4.14
CA LYS A 323 -9.76 -17.80 -5.52
C LYS A 323 -9.38 -16.58 -6.35
N VAL A 324 -9.36 -15.39 -5.75
CA VAL A 324 -9.18 -14.11 -6.45
C VAL A 324 -7.70 -13.72 -6.49
N VAL A 325 -7.01 -13.79 -5.37
CA VAL A 325 -5.62 -13.34 -5.21
C VAL A 325 -4.66 -14.51 -5.09
N GLY A 326 -4.98 -15.51 -4.27
CA GLY A 326 -4.06 -16.58 -3.87
C GLY A 326 -3.51 -17.39 -5.05
N ASN A 327 -4.38 -17.81 -5.99
CA ASN A 327 -3.95 -18.50 -7.23
C ASN A 327 -3.11 -17.60 -8.16
N SER A 328 -3.23 -16.29 -8.00
CA SER A 328 -2.53 -15.32 -8.85
C SER A 328 -1.08 -15.10 -8.43
N VAL A 329 -0.76 -15.33 -7.15
CA VAL A 329 0.55 -15.03 -6.57
C VAL A 329 1.38 -16.31 -6.39
N GLY A 330 0.75 -17.46 -6.17
CA GLY A 330 1.42 -18.75 -6.00
C GLY A 330 2.41 -18.81 -4.82
N LEU A 331 2.23 -17.92 -3.84
CA LEU A 331 3.11 -17.73 -2.71
C LEU A 331 2.47 -18.31 -1.43
N PRO A 332 3.16 -19.14 -0.64
CA PRO A 332 2.68 -19.56 0.66
C PRO A 332 2.46 -18.37 1.60
N SER A 333 1.45 -18.45 2.49
CA SER A 333 1.02 -17.35 3.36
C SER A 333 2.15 -16.74 4.20
N LEU A 334 3.09 -17.56 4.68
CA LEU A 334 4.27 -17.11 5.42
C LEU A 334 5.11 -16.09 4.62
N TRP A 335 5.33 -16.37 3.34
CA TRP A 335 6.09 -15.48 2.47
C TRP A 335 5.32 -14.22 2.11
N VAL A 336 3.98 -14.28 2.04
CA VAL A 336 3.14 -13.10 1.89
C VAL A 336 3.28 -12.19 3.10
N LEU A 337 3.20 -12.75 4.33
CA LEU A 337 3.38 -11.98 5.56
C LEU A 337 4.77 -11.32 5.62
N LEU A 338 5.82 -12.07 5.28
CA LEU A 338 7.18 -11.54 5.22
C LEU A 338 7.31 -10.40 4.20
N ALA A 339 6.74 -10.57 2.99
CA ALA A 339 6.75 -9.56 1.95
C ALA A 339 6.02 -8.27 2.39
N VAL A 340 4.86 -8.41 3.04
CA VAL A 340 4.09 -7.27 3.57
C VAL A 340 4.87 -6.55 4.67
N THR A 341 5.46 -7.28 5.62
CA THR A 341 6.21 -6.70 6.73
C THR A 341 7.45 -5.95 6.26
N LEU A 342 8.27 -6.56 5.39
CA LEU A 342 9.45 -5.92 4.81
C LEU A 342 9.06 -4.75 3.90
N GLY A 343 8.03 -4.94 3.07
CA GLY A 343 7.54 -3.90 2.17
C GLY A 343 7.04 -2.68 2.93
N SER A 344 6.26 -2.89 4.01
CA SER A 344 5.72 -1.82 4.83
C SER A 344 6.81 -1.00 5.51
N SER A 345 7.83 -1.65 6.05
CA SER A 345 8.93 -0.97 6.73
C SER A 345 9.79 -0.12 5.79
N MET A 346 9.96 -0.54 4.53
CA MET A 346 10.82 0.18 3.57
C MET A 346 10.08 1.30 2.83
N PHE A 347 8.87 1.04 2.35
CA PHE A 347 8.13 1.94 1.44
C PHE A 347 6.67 2.17 1.85
N GLY A 348 6.27 1.79 3.07
CA GLY A 348 4.89 1.91 3.53
C GLY A 348 3.91 1.10 2.68
N VAL A 349 2.74 1.66 2.41
CA VAL A 349 1.66 1.00 1.64
C VAL A 349 2.12 0.57 0.24
N VAL A 350 2.91 1.41 -0.45
CA VAL A 350 3.43 1.09 -1.78
C VAL A 350 4.38 -0.11 -1.72
N GLY A 351 5.17 -0.21 -0.64
CA GLY A 351 6.04 -1.36 -0.41
C GLY A 351 5.27 -2.66 -0.25
N MET A 352 4.15 -2.66 0.49
CA MET A 352 3.29 -3.84 0.62
C MET A 352 2.83 -4.35 -0.75
N LEU A 353 2.40 -3.45 -1.62
CA LEU A 353 1.92 -3.79 -2.96
C LEU A 353 3.03 -4.27 -3.91
N VAL A 354 4.25 -3.78 -3.73
CA VAL A 354 5.39 -4.11 -4.60
C VAL A 354 6.09 -5.39 -4.15
N PHE A 355 6.27 -5.60 -2.85
CA PHE A 355 7.04 -6.73 -2.34
C PHE A 355 6.36 -8.08 -2.53
N ILE A 356 5.03 -8.16 -2.47
CA ILE A 356 4.31 -9.42 -2.69
C ILE A 356 4.64 -10.02 -4.07
N PRO A 357 4.45 -9.32 -5.21
CA PRO A 357 4.81 -9.89 -6.51
C PRO A 357 6.33 -10.05 -6.72
N LEU A 358 7.17 -9.26 -6.06
CA LEU A 358 8.62 -9.46 -6.05
C LEU A 358 8.99 -10.81 -5.41
N PHE A 359 8.47 -11.06 -4.20
CA PHE A 359 8.67 -12.33 -3.49
C PHE A 359 8.08 -13.51 -4.27
N SER A 360 6.91 -13.35 -4.87
CA SER A 360 6.30 -14.35 -5.74
C SER A 360 7.22 -14.72 -6.91
N THR A 361 7.80 -13.72 -7.55
CA THR A 361 8.74 -13.94 -8.66
C THR A 361 9.99 -14.65 -8.18
N GLY A 362 10.59 -14.21 -7.07
CA GLY A 362 11.77 -14.86 -6.48
C GLY A 362 11.50 -16.31 -6.08
N TYR A 363 10.36 -16.57 -5.44
CA TYR A 363 9.93 -17.91 -5.04
C TYR A 363 9.73 -18.85 -6.26
N THR A 364 9.10 -18.35 -7.32
CA THR A 364 8.89 -19.11 -8.55
C THR A 364 10.24 -19.49 -9.18
N LEU A 365 11.16 -18.54 -9.29
CA LEU A 365 12.50 -18.79 -9.85
C LEU A 365 13.30 -19.79 -9.02
N LEU A 366 13.22 -19.67 -7.68
CA LEU A 366 13.86 -20.61 -6.77
C LEU A 366 13.28 -22.01 -6.93
N LYS A 367 11.96 -22.14 -6.98
CA LYS A 367 11.26 -23.41 -7.17
C LYS A 367 11.63 -24.08 -8.49
N GLU A 368 11.73 -23.31 -9.57
CA GLU A 368 12.15 -23.81 -10.89
C GLU A 368 13.58 -24.33 -10.85
N ASP A 369 14.51 -23.58 -10.22
CA ASP A 369 15.93 -24.00 -10.13
C ASP A 369 16.11 -25.26 -9.27
N VAL A 370 15.42 -25.33 -8.13
CA VAL A 370 15.43 -26.51 -7.25
C VAL A 370 14.87 -27.74 -7.98
N ASN A 371 13.71 -27.61 -8.63
CA ASN A 371 13.12 -28.73 -9.36
C ASN A 371 14.01 -29.21 -10.52
N LYS A 372 14.67 -28.28 -11.21
CA LYS A 372 15.64 -28.61 -12.26
C LYS A 372 16.81 -29.43 -11.70
N LYS A 373 17.40 -28.99 -10.59
CA LYS A 373 18.53 -29.70 -9.96
C LYS A 373 18.15 -31.09 -9.42
N ILE A 374 16.95 -31.22 -8.86
CA ILE A 374 16.43 -32.53 -8.38
C ILE A 374 16.26 -33.49 -9.57
N ASN A 375 15.64 -33.01 -10.66
CA ASN A 375 15.42 -33.84 -11.85
C ASN A 375 16.76 -34.23 -12.56
N GLU A 376 17.73 -33.33 -12.59
CA GLU A 376 19.07 -33.60 -13.12
C GLU A 376 19.89 -34.51 -12.19
N GLY A 377 19.70 -34.43 -10.87
CA GLY A 377 20.36 -35.30 -9.87
C GLY A 377 19.70 -36.67 -9.69
N GLY A 378 18.40 -36.79 -9.90
CA GLY A 378 17.62 -38.04 -9.79
C GLY A 378 17.85 -39.03 -10.93
N GLY A 379 18.44 -38.60 -12.03
CA GLY A 379 18.81 -39.47 -13.16
C GLY A 379 20.19 -40.18 -12.99
N LYS A 380 20.82 -40.03 -11.84
CA LYS A 380 22.12 -40.66 -11.51
C LYS A 380 22.05 -41.70 -10.39
N LYS A 381 20.88 -42.31 -10.16
CA LYS A 381 20.77 -43.50 -9.29
C LYS A 381 20.31 -44.70 -10.09
#